data_eb24085af16a567d2fe77aa719f90152
#
_entry.id   eb24085af16a567d2fe77aa719f90152
#
_cell.length_a   1.000
_cell.length_b   1.000
_cell.length_c   1.000
_cell.angle_alpha   90.00
_cell.angle_beta   90.00
_cell.angle_gamma   90.00
#
_symmetry.space_group_name_H-M   'P 1'
#
loop_
_entity.id
_entity.type
_entity.pdbx_description
1 polymer ?
#
loop_
_entity_poly.entity_id
_entity_poly.type
_entity_poly.pdbx_seq_one_letter_code
_entity_poly.pdbx_strand_id
1 'polypeptide(L)'
;MYIPTEDVRPIDGSATWFQGEDGTCCQLEYDEIRDIWTRHDGAEFVRNGSVYSDPVWIRVDTDLWRCRYLGGTYVLRWENIHLPDVLKSAIRDALLVRLQHCVPTILSVWHQMLRQVSTAIAELNFSCTRGFRDLTTNDLIQVLANLKAGAASEFRSVYRVLVSLGADGCEIEQLRLLSELRLNRYKNLEYVTTWHPEKGALTTSELEVLKHQLWPPSAPETDIDHFCRVLLRTFVALGRRPSQLMGVPSDGVRLFDKDPSFPAIIEVPGAKHQRNNRAEWWPITTSLYDDLMAFAQRSKIYEAQQKFGYFFVTPITCNSRPTGRRSSLVVAAMLSEWIGRQNIISPRTERPLHVTPTRLRHTVATQMARKGYALEDIQSFLEHDSDTAVLSYLDAVGSDLAPALDRANDVLGDVFGTMSRVFFRGRVIDRPKGRISKPIAVPNPDKRAIVGQCGLHGSCPKHPFSACLNGCPHFLFFKDADVHAARAFLNDQYELWRGSEANAVRTKAHDDFARIDRALTEAAHIAEASDE
;
A
#
# COMPACT_ATOMS: atom_id res chain seq x y z
N MET A 1 -10.20 -36.06 -4.77
CA MET A 1 -10.37 -36.56 -3.40
C MET A 1 -10.46 -35.33 -2.50
N TYR A 2 -11.64 -35.04 -2.00
CA TYR A 2 -11.93 -33.86 -1.16
C TYR A 2 -11.51 -34.25 0.25
N ILE A 3 -10.41 -33.66 0.76
CA ILE A 3 -10.05 -33.81 2.17
C ILE A 3 -10.83 -32.71 2.90
N PRO A 4 -11.77 -33.04 3.81
CA PRO A 4 -12.47 -32.04 4.60
C PRO A 4 -11.43 -31.29 5.43
N THR A 5 -11.37 -29.97 5.26
CA THR A 5 -10.64 -29.12 6.20
C THR A 5 -11.52 -29.05 7.44
N GLU A 6 -11.07 -29.65 8.51
CA GLU A 6 -11.65 -29.52 9.83
C GLU A 6 -11.42 -28.09 10.32
N ASP A 7 -12.35 -27.17 10.02
CA ASP A 7 -12.42 -25.88 10.70
C ASP A 7 -13.04 -26.17 12.07
N VAL A 8 -12.21 -26.18 13.09
CA VAL A 8 -12.62 -26.41 14.47
C VAL A 8 -13.09 -25.09 15.07
N ARG A 9 -14.34 -25.04 15.58
CA ARG A 9 -14.90 -23.85 16.24
C ARG A 9 -15.16 -24.12 17.72
N PRO A 10 -14.94 -23.12 18.61
CA PRO A 10 -15.28 -23.28 20.04
C PRO A 10 -16.78 -23.49 20.23
N ILE A 11 -17.16 -24.41 21.11
CA ILE A 11 -18.52 -24.65 21.50
C ILE A 11 -18.77 -23.90 22.82
N ASP A 12 -19.81 -23.09 22.89
CA ASP A 12 -20.34 -22.44 24.10
C ASP A 12 -19.28 -21.74 25.00
N GLY A 13 -18.28 -21.10 24.39
CA GLY A 13 -17.28 -20.32 25.14
C GLY A 13 -16.32 -21.15 26.01
N SER A 14 -16.40 -22.49 26.01
CA SER A 14 -15.43 -23.32 26.69
C SER A 14 -14.14 -23.45 25.89
N ALA A 15 -13.00 -23.18 26.52
CA ALA A 15 -11.69 -23.18 25.86
C ALA A 15 -11.21 -24.56 25.40
N THR A 16 -11.92 -25.62 25.68
CA THR A 16 -11.47 -27.02 25.53
C THR A 16 -12.27 -27.85 24.51
N TRP A 17 -13.46 -27.38 24.10
CA TRP A 17 -14.30 -28.11 23.16
C TRP A 17 -14.51 -27.33 21.87
N PHE A 18 -14.35 -28.02 20.73
CA PHE A 18 -14.47 -27.44 19.40
C PHE A 18 -15.36 -28.30 18.51
N GLN A 19 -16.09 -27.64 17.62
CA GLN A 19 -16.92 -28.31 16.62
C GLN A 19 -16.26 -28.21 15.25
N GLY A 20 -16.04 -29.35 14.59
CA GLY A 20 -15.58 -29.42 13.20
C GLY A 20 -16.64 -28.97 12.20
N GLU A 21 -16.23 -28.69 10.95
CA GLU A 21 -17.18 -28.35 9.85
C GLU A 21 -18.22 -29.46 9.60
N ASP A 22 -17.89 -30.69 9.91
CA ASP A 22 -18.77 -31.88 9.81
C ASP A 22 -19.72 -32.06 10.99
N GLY A 23 -19.70 -31.14 11.96
CA GLY A 23 -20.51 -31.21 13.17
C GLY A 23 -19.94 -32.11 14.29
N THR A 24 -18.77 -32.74 14.09
CA THR A 24 -18.13 -33.53 15.13
C THR A 24 -17.55 -32.61 16.21
N CYS A 25 -17.78 -33.00 17.48
CA CYS A 25 -17.20 -32.31 18.63
C CYS A 25 -15.87 -32.98 19.02
N CYS A 26 -14.81 -32.21 19.16
CA CYS A 26 -13.53 -32.73 19.64
C CYS A 26 -12.99 -31.89 20.78
N GLN A 27 -12.28 -32.54 21.69
CA GLN A 27 -11.54 -31.88 22.76
C GLN A 27 -10.11 -31.66 22.31
N LEU A 28 -9.58 -30.46 22.56
CA LEU A 28 -8.18 -30.10 22.34
C LEU A 28 -7.49 -29.83 23.68
N GLU A 29 -6.29 -30.34 23.84
CA GLU A 29 -5.40 -30.06 24.99
C GLU A 29 -4.42 -28.96 24.57
N TYR A 30 -4.23 -27.98 25.44
CA TYR A 30 -3.35 -26.86 25.20
C TYR A 30 -1.96 -27.10 25.80
N ASP A 31 -0.94 -27.01 24.99
CA ASP A 31 0.47 -27.00 25.38
C ASP A 31 0.93 -25.54 25.52
N GLU A 32 1.06 -25.06 26.78
CA GLU A 32 1.46 -23.68 27.08
C GLU A 32 2.89 -23.35 26.64
N ILE A 33 3.78 -24.34 26.54
CA ILE A 33 5.19 -24.12 26.14
C ILE A 33 5.30 -23.87 24.66
N ARG A 34 4.57 -24.66 23.87
CA ARG A 34 4.60 -24.60 22.39
C ARG A 34 3.52 -23.67 21.83
N ASP A 35 2.56 -23.24 22.66
CA ASP A 35 1.34 -22.52 22.26
C ASP A 35 0.60 -23.23 21.10
N ILE A 36 0.45 -24.55 21.26
CA ILE A 36 -0.17 -25.45 20.30
C ILE A 36 -1.29 -26.21 20.99
N TRP A 37 -2.33 -26.51 20.23
CA TRP A 37 -3.45 -27.32 20.67
C TRP A 37 -3.36 -28.71 20.05
N THR A 38 -3.46 -29.74 20.87
CA THR A 38 -3.34 -31.14 20.42
C THR A 38 -4.65 -31.87 20.61
N ARG A 39 -5.12 -32.53 19.55
CA ARG A 39 -6.28 -33.42 19.59
C ARG A 39 -5.83 -34.82 20.08
N HIS A 40 -6.78 -35.59 20.63
CA HIS A 40 -6.55 -36.94 21.19
C HIS A 40 -5.90 -37.92 20.20
N ASP A 41 -6.00 -37.71 18.89
CA ASP A 41 -5.37 -38.49 17.83
C ASP A 41 -3.95 -37.99 17.47
N GLY A 42 -3.43 -37.02 18.22
CA GLY A 42 -2.12 -36.44 18.01
C GLY A 42 -2.07 -35.32 16.96
N ALA A 43 -3.20 -34.91 16.37
CA ALA A 43 -3.23 -33.79 15.45
C ALA A 43 -2.99 -32.46 16.18
N GLU A 44 -2.04 -31.68 15.65
CA GLU A 44 -1.61 -30.40 16.23
C GLU A 44 -2.24 -29.22 15.47
N PHE A 45 -2.73 -28.24 16.21
CA PHE A 45 -3.38 -27.05 15.68
C PHE A 45 -2.80 -25.78 16.30
N VAL A 46 -2.64 -24.75 15.47
CA VAL A 46 -2.38 -23.37 15.93
C VAL A 46 -3.66 -22.57 15.81
N ARG A 47 -4.02 -21.89 16.89
CA ARG A 47 -5.07 -20.88 16.88
C ARG A 47 -4.50 -19.59 16.30
N ASN A 48 -4.81 -19.35 15.04
CA ASN A 48 -4.49 -18.09 14.39
C ASN A 48 -5.55 -17.06 14.81
N GLY A 49 -5.20 -16.19 15.72
CA GLY A 49 -6.07 -15.15 16.25
C GLY A 49 -5.35 -13.81 16.13
N SER A 50 -5.47 -13.14 14.99
CA SER A 50 -5.23 -11.70 14.97
C SER A 50 -6.30 -11.05 15.87
N VAL A 51 -5.94 -10.04 16.66
CA VAL A 51 -6.86 -9.24 17.50
C VAL A 51 -8.05 -8.67 16.70
N TYR A 52 -8.04 -8.82 15.40
CA TYR A 52 -8.93 -8.18 14.42
C TYR A 52 -9.78 -9.14 13.60
N SER A 53 -9.73 -10.45 13.84
CA SER A 53 -10.54 -11.42 13.09
C SER A 53 -10.94 -12.59 13.99
N ASP A 54 -12.05 -13.23 13.65
CA ASP A 54 -12.41 -14.50 14.28
C ASP A 54 -11.24 -15.47 14.19
N PRO A 55 -10.91 -16.17 15.26
CA PRO A 55 -9.79 -17.11 15.27
C PRO A 55 -10.03 -18.23 14.26
N VAL A 56 -8.99 -18.52 13.49
CA VAL A 56 -8.97 -19.64 12.54
C VAL A 56 -7.99 -20.69 13.04
N TRP A 57 -8.41 -21.95 13.02
CA TRP A 57 -7.60 -23.08 13.43
C TRP A 57 -6.85 -23.65 12.22
N ILE A 58 -5.56 -23.82 12.33
CA ILE A 58 -4.70 -24.32 11.26
C ILE A 58 -3.98 -25.56 11.74
N ARG A 59 -4.22 -26.69 11.08
CA ARG A 59 -3.51 -27.91 11.35
C ARG A 59 -2.06 -27.80 10.90
N VAL A 60 -1.10 -28.13 11.79
CA VAL A 60 0.33 -27.86 11.60
C VAL A 60 1.23 -29.09 11.71
N ASP A 61 0.70 -30.24 12.12
CA ASP A 61 1.44 -31.52 12.18
C ASP A 61 1.70 -32.16 10.81
N THR A 62 1.10 -31.64 9.74
CA THR A 62 1.20 -32.16 8.37
C THR A 62 2.08 -31.29 7.47
N ASP A 63 2.43 -31.81 6.29
CA ASP A 63 3.15 -31.07 5.25
C ASP A 63 2.23 -30.10 4.46
N LEU A 64 0.96 -30.06 4.77
CA LEU A 64 0.00 -29.15 4.18
C LEU A 64 -0.66 -28.29 5.26
N TRP A 65 -0.16 -27.07 5.45
CA TRP A 65 -0.86 -26.06 6.25
C TRP A 65 -1.88 -25.34 5.38
N ARG A 66 -3.13 -25.42 5.74
CA ARG A 66 -4.24 -24.89 4.94
C ARG A 66 -5.27 -24.24 5.81
N CYS A 67 -5.78 -23.10 5.37
CA CYS A 67 -6.98 -22.50 5.96
C CYS A 67 -7.87 -21.87 4.91
N ARG A 68 -9.15 -21.69 5.27
CA ARG A 68 -10.11 -20.86 4.56
C ARG A 68 -10.30 -19.57 5.35
N TYR A 69 -10.11 -18.45 4.68
CA TYR A 69 -10.24 -17.15 5.31
C TYR A 69 -10.75 -16.12 4.30
N LEU A 70 -11.76 -15.33 4.68
CA LEU A 70 -12.36 -14.27 3.85
C LEU A 70 -12.67 -14.72 2.41
N GLY A 71 -13.25 -15.89 2.24
CA GLY A 71 -13.63 -16.47 0.94
C GLY A 71 -12.46 -16.98 0.08
N GLY A 72 -11.22 -16.94 0.59
CA GLY A 72 -10.03 -17.52 -0.03
C GLY A 72 -9.57 -18.79 0.67
N THR A 73 -8.81 -19.62 -0.05
CA THR A 73 -8.06 -20.74 0.52
C THR A 73 -6.59 -20.41 0.44
N TYR A 74 -5.91 -20.45 1.57
CA TYR A 74 -4.50 -20.13 1.72
C TYR A 74 -3.75 -21.38 2.14
N VAL A 75 -2.61 -21.64 1.50
CA VAL A 75 -1.88 -22.88 1.70
C VAL A 75 -0.36 -22.65 1.75
N LEU A 76 0.29 -23.40 2.63
CA LEU A 76 1.73 -23.64 2.62
C LEU A 76 1.95 -25.14 2.46
N ARG A 77 2.63 -25.54 1.39
CA ARG A 77 2.94 -26.93 1.06
C ARG A 77 4.42 -27.19 1.29
N TRP A 78 4.76 -27.87 2.36
CA TRP A 78 6.13 -28.21 2.71
C TRP A 78 6.77 -29.22 1.74
N GLU A 79 5.97 -30.09 1.14
CA GLU A 79 6.40 -31.03 0.10
C GLU A 79 7.08 -30.35 -1.10
N ASN A 80 6.68 -29.11 -1.40
CA ASN A 80 7.19 -28.32 -2.53
C ASN A 80 8.36 -27.39 -2.14
N ILE A 81 8.89 -27.54 -0.93
CA ILE A 81 10.00 -26.74 -0.41
C ILE A 81 11.23 -27.63 -0.29
N HIS A 82 12.17 -27.42 -1.18
CA HIS A 82 13.41 -28.22 -1.27
C HIS A 82 14.52 -27.56 -0.46
N LEU A 83 14.38 -27.61 0.85
CA LEU A 83 15.40 -27.19 1.82
C LEU A 83 15.89 -28.41 2.60
N PRO A 84 17.15 -28.41 3.10
CA PRO A 84 17.62 -29.40 4.06
C PRO A 84 16.71 -29.50 5.29
N ASP A 85 16.50 -30.69 5.82
CA ASP A 85 15.53 -30.93 6.89
C ASP A 85 15.83 -30.11 8.15
N VAL A 86 17.08 -29.87 8.47
CA VAL A 86 17.50 -29.03 9.62
C VAL A 86 17.03 -27.58 9.42
N LEU A 87 17.22 -27.00 8.23
CA LEU A 87 16.71 -25.66 7.92
C LEU A 87 15.19 -25.61 7.90
N LYS A 88 14.58 -26.64 7.30
CA LYS A 88 13.13 -26.76 7.20
C LYS A 88 12.48 -26.81 8.60
N SER A 89 13.05 -27.58 9.51
CA SER A 89 12.58 -27.68 10.90
C SER A 89 12.68 -26.34 11.63
N ALA A 90 13.85 -25.71 11.61
CA ALA A 90 14.04 -24.40 12.28
C ALA A 90 13.08 -23.32 11.74
N ILE A 91 12.92 -23.25 10.41
CA ILE A 91 11.98 -22.31 9.80
C ILE A 91 10.53 -22.65 10.19
N ARG A 92 10.16 -23.94 10.25
CA ARG A 92 8.84 -24.38 10.65
C ARG A 92 8.50 -23.88 12.06
N ASP A 93 9.42 -24.01 13.01
CA ASP A 93 9.24 -23.53 14.38
C ASP A 93 9.05 -22.00 14.41
N ALA A 94 9.85 -21.25 13.68
CA ALA A 94 9.69 -19.80 13.57
C ALA A 94 8.35 -19.40 12.92
N LEU A 95 7.87 -20.13 11.94
CA LEU A 95 6.57 -19.87 11.31
C LEU A 95 5.40 -20.23 12.24
N LEU A 96 5.52 -21.25 13.09
CA LEU A 96 4.50 -21.57 14.09
C LEU A 96 4.28 -20.39 15.04
N VAL A 97 5.35 -19.81 15.58
CA VAL A 97 5.27 -18.62 16.44
C VAL A 97 4.64 -17.44 15.71
N ARG A 98 5.01 -17.21 14.47
CA ARG A 98 4.44 -16.10 13.69
C ARG A 98 2.98 -16.32 13.31
N LEU A 99 2.59 -17.57 13.08
CA LEU A 99 1.23 -17.90 12.65
C LEU A 99 0.17 -17.45 13.66
N GLN A 100 0.51 -17.43 14.94
CA GLN A 100 -0.37 -16.95 16.02
C GLN A 100 -0.73 -15.47 15.90
N HIS A 101 0.18 -14.66 15.31
CA HIS A 101 0.06 -13.19 15.28
C HIS A 101 -0.20 -12.62 13.87
N CYS A 102 -0.19 -13.45 12.84
CA CYS A 102 -0.40 -13.04 11.47
C CYS A 102 -1.82 -13.38 10.98
N VAL A 103 -2.31 -12.67 9.97
CA VAL A 103 -3.54 -13.09 9.28
C VAL A 103 -3.29 -14.34 8.45
N PRO A 104 -4.27 -15.27 8.31
CA PRO A 104 -4.08 -16.56 7.63
C PRO A 104 -3.61 -16.48 6.17
N THR A 105 -3.85 -15.34 5.50
CA THR A 105 -3.37 -15.08 4.12
C THR A 105 -1.86 -15.22 3.99
N ILE A 106 -1.12 -15.11 5.10
CA ILE A 106 0.33 -15.19 5.17
C ILE A 106 0.87 -16.55 4.69
N LEU A 107 0.11 -17.63 4.82
CA LEU A 107 0.53 -18.96 4.36
C LEU A 107 0.96 -18.97 2.89
N SER A 108 0.23 -18.29 2.03
CA SER A 108 0.58 -18.19 0.60
C SER A 108 1.82 -17.33 0.36
N VAL A 109 2.03 -16.30 1.19
CA VAL A 109 3.24 -15.46 1.13
C VAL A 109 4.46 -16.27 1.57
N TRP A 110 4.34 -17.04 2.65
CA TRP A 110 5.41 -17.91 3.12
C TRP A 110 5.72 -19.01 2.12
N HIS A 111 4.70 -19.60 1.50
CA HIS A 111 4.93 -20.60 0.44
C HIS A 111 5.79 -20.03 -0.70
N GLN A 112 5.46 -18.83 -1.18
CA GLN A 112 6.24 -18.17 -2.22
C GLN A 112 7.64 -17.77 -1.76
N MET A 113 7.77 -17.24 -0.54
CA MET A 113 9.06 -16.88 0.04
C MET A 113 9.98 -18.08 0.17
N LEU A 114 9.49 -19.19 0.75
CA LEU A 114 10.27 -20.41 0.95
C LEU A 114 10.70 -21.04 -0.37
N ARG A 115 9.84 -21.03 -1.38
CA ARG A 115 10.25 -21.47 -2.72
C ARG A 115 11.39 -20.64 -3.29
N GLN A 116 11.34 -19.31 -3.15
CA GLN A 116 12.41 -18.44 -3.61
C GLN A 116 13.71 -18.66 -2.81
N VAL A 117 13.61 -18.81 -1.48
CA VAL A 117 14.77 -19.14 -0.62
C VAL A 117 15.39 -20.47 -1.02
N SER A 118 14.56 -21.51 -1.24
CA SER A 118 15.02 -22.83 -1.70
C SER A 118 15.75 -22.72 -3.04
N THR A 119 15.17 -21.99 -4.00
CA THR A 119 15.81 -21.76 -5.32
C THR A 119 17.13 -21.00 -5.16
N ALA A 120 17.17 -19.92 -4.37
CA ALA A 120 18.39 -19.13 -4.16
C ALA A 120 19.52 -19.96 -3.51
N ILE A 121 19.21 -20.77 -2.50
CA ILE A 121 20.19 -21.66 -1.86
C ILE A 121 20.75 -22.69 -2.87
N ALA A 122 19.89 -23.24 -3.71
CA ALA A 122 20.29 -24.20 -4.73
C ALA A 122 21.16 -23.55 -5.84
N GLU A 123 20.76 -22.40 -6.35
CA GLU A 123 21.51 -21.66 -7.39
C GLU A 123 22.86 -21.16 -6.90
N LEU A 124 22.95 -20.76 -5.64
CA LEU A 124 24.22 -20.34 -5.01
C LEU A 124 25.08 -21.52 -4.54
N ASN A 125 24.60 -22.77 -4.67
CA ASN A 125 25.27 -23.98 -4.25
C ASN A 125 25.69 -23.96 -2.76
N PHE A 126 24.90 -23.40 -1.88
CA PHE A 126 25.21 -23.39 -0.46
C PHE A 126 24.95 -24.75 0.17
N SER A 127 25.95 -25.27 0.87
CA SER A 127 25.77 -26.41 1.75
C SER A 127 25.08 -25.94 3.04
N CYS A 128 23.96 -26.57 3.38
CA CYS A 128 23.20 -26.22 4.60
C CYS A 128 22.92 -27.49 5.42
N THR A 129 23.86 -28.43 5.45
CA THR A 129 23.70 -29.73 6.14
C THR A 129 23.53 -29.57 7.66
N ARG A 130 24.16 -28.53 8.26
CA ARG A 130 24.03 -28.16 9.65
C ARG A 130 23.09 -26.99 9.88
N GLY A 131 22.19 -26.72 8.92
CA GLY A 131 21.23 -25.63 9.02
C GLY A 131 21.86 -24.25 8.81
N PHE A 132 21.44 -23.27 9.62
CA PHE A 132 21.94 -21.88 9.53
C PHE A 132 23.41 -21.72 9.93
N ARG A 133 23.99 -22.69 10.66
CA ARG A 133 25.44 -22.71 10.97
C ARG A 133 26.34 -22.73 9.76
N ASP A 134 25.86 -23.26 8.65
CA ASP A 134 26.64 -23.34 7.41
C ASP A 134 26.55 -22.06 6.57
N LEU A 135 25.68 -21.11 6.96
CA LEU A 135 25.47 -19.85 6.26
C LEU A 135 26.16 -18.69 6.98
N THR A 136 27.13 -18.09 6.32
CA THR A 136 27.73 -16.85 6.79
C THR A 136 26.78 -15.67 6.58
N THR A 137 27.06 -14.54 7.22
CA THR A 137 26.31 -13.30 6.98
C THR A 137 26.29 -12.90 5.50
N ASN A 138 27.43 -13.10 4.80
CA ASN A 138 27.52 -12.80 3.38
C ASN A 138 26.62 -13.73 2.54
N ASP A 139 26.52 -15.00 2.89
CA ASP A 139 25.65 -15.97 2.21
C ASP A 139 24.17 -15.58 2.41
N LEU A 140 23.77 -15.16 3.61
CA LEU A 140 22.43 -14.66 3.89
C LEU A 140 22.13 -13.38 3.08
N ILE A 141 23.09 -12.48 2.93
CA ILE A 141 22.96 -11.29 2.08
C ILE A 141 22.76 -11.69 0.62
N GLN A 142 23.51 -12.66 0.11
CA GLN A 142 23.37 -13.17 -1.25
C GLN A 142 21.99 -13.83 -1.45
N VAL A 143 21.53 -14.64 -0.51
CA VAL A 143 20.15 -15.19 -0.55
C VAL A 143 19.14 -14.06 -0.63
N LEU A 144 19.20 -13.04 0.25
CA LEU A 144 18.28 -11.91 0.24
C LEU A 144 18.32 -11.13 -1.08
N ALA A 145 19.50 -10.96 -1.69
CA ALA A 145 19.64 -10.25 -2.96
C ALA A 145 18.97 -10.99 -4.14
N ASN A 146 18.87 -12.32 -4.06
CA ASN A 146 18.19 -13.16 -5.05
C ASN A 146 16.67 -13.27 -4.82
N LEU A 147 16.14 -12.74 -3.71
CA LEU A 147 14.71 -12.74 -3.44
C LEU A 147 14.03 -11.50 -4.02
N LYS A 148 12.76 -11.66 -4.42
CA LYS A 148 11.89 -10.48 -4.67
C LYS A 148 11.70 -9.67 -3.38
N ALA A 149 11.58 -8.37 -3.50
CA ALA A 149 11.53 -7.44 -2.35
C ALA A 149 10.56 -7.85 -1.23
N GLY A 150 9.37 -8.34 -1.57
CA GLY A 150 8.39 -8.82 -0.59
C GLY A 150 8.85 -10.09 0.12
N ALA A 151 9.42 -11.04 -0.60
CA ALA A 151 9.97 -12.29 -0.04
C ALA A 151 11.19 -12.00 0.85
N ALA A 152 12.07 -11.10 0.44
CA ALA A 152 13.23 -10.70 1.22
C ALA A 152 12.83 -10.01 2.54
N SER A 153 11.81 -9.13 2.52
CA SER A 153 11.27 -8.51 3.72
C SER A 153 10.65 -9.54 4.67
N GLU A 154 9.92 -10.50 4.13
CA GLU A 154 9.30 -11.55 4.94
C GLU A 154 10.35 -12.52 5.49
N PHE A 155 11.36 -12.89 4.72
CA PHE A 155 12.46 -13.72 5.21
C PHE A 155 13.19 -13.06 6.39
N ARG A 156 13.47 -11.75 6.32
CA ARG A 156 14.05 -11.01 7.46
C ARG A 156 13.16 -11.06 8.70
N SER A 157 11.85 -11.02 8.50
CA SER A 157 10.90 -11.12 9.62
C SER A 157 10.90 -12.53 10.24
N VAL A 158 11.03 -13.58 9.43
CA VAL A 158 11.21 -14.96 9.90
C VAL A 158 12.56 -15.11 10.59
N TYR A 159 13.63 -14.57 10.01
CA TYR A 159 14.97 -14.62 10.59
C TYR A 159 15.04 -13.96 11.98
N ARG A 160 14.30 -12.87 12.18
CA ARG A 160 14.17 -12.23 13.51
C ARG A 160 13.56 -13.19 14.55
N VAL A 161 12.59 -13.99 14.17
CA VAL A 161 11.99 -14.99 15.06
C VAL A 161 12.98 -16.14 15.32
N LEU A 162 13.69 -16.59 14.30
CA LEU A 162 14.75 -17.60 14.48
C LEU A 162 15.78 -17.16 15.52
N VAL A 163 16.24 -15.90 15.45
CA VAL A 163 17.15 -15.33 16.46
C VAL A 163 16.50 -15.27 17.84
N SER A 164 15.22 -14.88 17.94
CA SER A 164 14.50 -14.82 19.22
C SER A 164 14.28 -16.19 19.85
N LEU A 165 14.16 -17.23 19.04
CA LEU A 165 14.07 -18.62 19.49
C LEU A 165 15.43 -19.24 19.85
N GLY A 166 16.54 -18.53 19.61
CA GLY A 166 17.88 -19.08 19.78
C GLY A 166 18.20 -20.19 18.78
N ALA A 167 17.64 -20.13 17.57
CA ALA A 167 17.87 -21.13 16.55
C ALA A 167 19.37 -21.21 16.20
N ASP A 168 19.87 -22.43 16.11
CA ASP A 168 21.28 -22.70 15.94
C ASP A 168 21.86 -22.08 14.66
N GLY A 169 22.93 -21.28 14.80
CA GLY A 169 23.55 -20.53 13.71
C GLY A 169 22.82 -19.23 13.33
N CYS A 170 21.80 -18.80 14.10
CA CYS A 170 21.11 -17.52 13.92
C CYS A 170 21.54 -16.54 15.00
N GLU A 171 22.29 -15.50 14.62
CA GLU A 171 22.89 -14.55 15.54
C GLU A 171 22.26 -13.15 15.42
N ILE A 172 22.24 -12.42 16.57
CA ILE A 172 21.67 -11.06 16.62
C ILE A 172 22.46 -10.07 15.75
N GLU A 173 23.77 -10.27 15.66
CA GLU A 173 24.62 -9.40 14.84
C GLU A 173 24.36 -9.57 13.35
N GLN A 174 24.12 -10.81 12.90
CA GLN A 174 23.67 -11.09 11.54
C GLN A 174 22.32 -10.43 11.27
N LEU A 175 21.36 -10.53 12.21
CA LEU A 175 20.06 -9.87 12.07
C LEU A 175 20.20 -8.36 11.95
N ARG A 176 21.10 -7.73 12.71
CA ARG A 176 21.36 -6.31 12.65
C ARG A 176 21.83 -5.91 11.24
N LEU A 177 22.85 -6.59 10.73
CA LEU A 177 23.39 -6.35 9.39
C LEU A 177 22.33 -6.57 8.29
N LEU A 178 21.57 -7.66 8.38
CA LEU A 178 20.46 -7.91 7.44
C LEU A 178 19.36 -6.84 7.51
N SER A 179 19.15 -6.22 8.67
CA SER A 179 18.15 -5.17 8.85
C SER A 179 18.57 -3.82 8.27
N GLU A 180 19.86 -3.54 8.22
CA GLU A 180 20.45 -2.33 7.62
C GLU A 180 20.43 -2.35 6.10
N LEU A 181 20.31 -3.54 5.48
CA LEU A 181 20.25 -3.66 4.03
C LEU A 181 19.03 -2.94 3.47
N ARG A 182 19.25 -2.07 2.51
CA ARG A 182 18.17 -1.45 1.73
C ARG A 182 17.64 -2.47 0.73
N LEU A 183 16.57 -3.15 1.08
CA LEU A 183 15.84 -3.97 0.13
C LEU A 183 15.18 -3.07 -0.92
N ASN A 184 15.17 -3.53 -2.19
CA ASN A 184 14.43 -2.83 -3.23
C ASN A 184 12.99 -2.63 -2.77
N ARG A 185 12.59 -1.36 -2.55
CA ARG A 185 11.24 -1.04 -2.13
C ARG A 185 10.26 -1.39 -3.24
N TYR A 186 9.07 -1.82 -2.86
CA TYR A 186 7.95 -1.91 -3.79
C TYR A 186 7.76 -0.56 -4.49
N LYS A 187 7.83 -0.57 -5.81
CA LYS A 187 7.65 0.63 -6.65
C LYS A 187 6.19 1.10 -6.77
N ASN A 188 5.28 0.59 -5.91
CA ASN A 188 3.86 0.92 -6.01
C ASN A 188 3.57 2.43 -5.89
N LEU A 189 4.35 3.14 -5.08
CA LEU A 189 4.22 4.59 -4.92
C LEU A 189 4.78 5.34 -6.14
N GLU A 190 5.83 4.83 -6.77
CA GLU A 190 6.39 5.36 -8.01
C GLU A 190 5.36 5.32 -9.16
N TYR A 191 4.53 4.27 -9.22
CA TYR A 191 3.47 4.19 -10.23
C TYR A 191 2.40 5.28 -10.09
N VAL A 192 2.18 5.77 -8.87
CA VAL A 192 1.25 6.88 -8.62
C VAL A 192 1.87 8.19 -9.06
N THR A 193 3.09 8.49 -8.61
CA THR A 193 3.78 9.75 -8.89
C THR A 193 4.13 9.91 -10.37
N THR A 194 4.39 8.80 -11.07
CA THR A 194 4.67 8.80 -12.52
C THR A 194 3.42 8.65 -13.39
N TRP A 195 2.24 8.62 -12.81
CA TRP A 195 0.98 8.39 -13.55
C TRP A 195 1.05 7.16 -14.47
N HIS A 196 1.62 6.05 -13.98
CA HIS A 196 1.80 4.85 -14.80
C HIS A 196 0.47 4.39 -15.42
N PRO A 197 0.36 4.18 -16.74
CA PRO A 197 -0.90 3.97 -17.45
C PRO A 197 -1.69 2.74 -17.03
N GLU A 198 -1.05 1.73 -16.44
CA GLU A 198 -1.71 0.49 -16.01
C GLU A 198 -1.76 0.32 -14.49
N LYS A 199 -0.89 1.00 -13.74
CA LYS A 199 -0.73 0.78 -12.29
C LYS A 199 -0.97 2.04 -11.45
N GLY A 200 -0.83 3.23 -12.04
CA GLY A 200 -1.09 4.51 -11.41
C GLY A 200 -2.59 4.84 -11.35
N ALA A 201 -2.93 6.05 -10.91
CA ALA A 201 -4.30 6.55 -10.94
C ALA A 201 -4.84 6.67 -12.38
N LEU A 202 -6.16 6.59 -12.53
CA LEU A 202 -6.83 6.97 -13.77
C LEU A 202 -6.74 8.49 -13.96
N THR A 203 -6.51 8.92 -15.19
CA THR A 203 -6.68 10.33 -15.53
C THR A 203 -8.14 10.74 -15.45
N THR A 204 -8.43 12.04 -15.45
CA THR A 204 -9.82 12.53 -15.43
C THR A 204 -10.60 11.99 -16.62
N SER A 205 -10.02 12.01 -17.82
CA SER A 205 -10.66 11.49 -19.04
C SER A 205 -10.89 9.97 -18.99
N GLU A 206 -9.92 9.19 -18.51
CA GLU A 206 -10.10 7.74 -18.30
C GLU A 206 -11.22 7.44 -17.28
N LEU A 207 -11.29 8.23 -16.20
CA LEU A 207 -12.32 8.08 -15.18
C LEU A 207 -13.72 8.41 -15.71
N GLU A 208 -13.86 9.46 -16.51
CA GLU A 208 -15.15 9.84 -17.10
C GLU A 208 -15.65 8.79 -18.10
N VAL A 209 -14.77 8.24 -18.96
CA VAL A 209 -15.14 7.14 -19.87
C VAL A 209 -15.58 5.91 -19.07
N LEU A 210 -14.86 5.58 -17.98
CA LEU A 210 -15.25 4.48 -17.09
C LEU A 210 -16.61 4.75 -16.43
N LYS A 211 -16.83 5.93 -15.86
CA LYS A 211 -18.10 6.29 -15.21
C LYS A 211 -19.28 6.20 -16.17
N HIS A 212 -19.11 6.64 -17.42
CA HIS A 212 -20.14 6.52 -18.44
C HIS A 212 -20.53 5.06 -18.65
N GLN A 213 -19.57 4.14 -18.71
CA GLN A 213 -19.84 2.71 -18.88
C GLN A 213 -20.43 2.05 -17.63
N LEU A 214 -20.22 2.63 -16.46
CA LEU A 214 -20.79 2.13 -15.20
C LEU A 214 -22.23 2.60 -14.96
N TRP A 215 -22.79 3.43 -15.81
CA TRP A 215 -24.20 3.84 -15.73
C TRP A 215 -25.11 2.64 -16.01
N PRO A 216 -26.31 2.55 -15.37
CA PRO A 216 -27.23 1.47 -15.65
C PRO A 216 -27.54 1.34 -17.15
N PRO A 217 -27.38 0.15 -17.75
CA PRO A 217 -27.61 -0.04 -19.17
C PRO A 217 -29.10 0.01 -19.49
N SER A 218 -29.45 0.39 -20.72
CA SER A 218 -30.83 0.35 -21.20
C SER A 218 -31.35 -1.08 -21.44
N ALA A 219 -30.45 -2.05 -21.67
CA ALA A 219 -30.76 -3.45 -21.88
C ALA A 219 -30.64 -4.23 -20.57
N PRO A 220 -31.43 -5.33 -20.39
CA PRO A 220 -31.27 -6.19 -19.24
C PRO A 220 -29.86 -6.77 -19.14
N GLU A 221 -29.29 -6.71 -17.95
CA GLU A 221 -27.97 -7.29 -17.65
C GLU A 221 -28.10 -8.57 -16.82
N THR A 222 -27.11 -9.45 -16.90
CA THR A 222 -27.05 -10.65 -16.07
C THR A 222 -26.78 -10.30 -14.59
N ASP A 223 -27.05 -11.23 -13.67
CA ASP A 223 -26.75 -11.03 -12.24
C ASP A 223 -25.25 -10.78 -11.99
N ILE A 224 -24.37 -11.42 -12.76
CA ILE A 224 -22.91 -11.25 -12.66
C ILE A 224 -22.48 -9.90 -13.23
N ASP A 225 -23.07 -9.45 -14.33
CA ASP A 225 -22.75 -8.16 -14.91
C ASP A 225 -23.20 -7.01 -13.99
N HIS A 226 -24.41 -7.15 -13.41
CA HIS A 226 -24.91 -6.20 -12.41
C HIS A 226 -23.99 -6.17 -11.18
N PHE A 227 -23.62 -7.34 -10.66
CA PHE A 227 -22.64 -7.45 -9.56
C PHE A 227 -21.34 -6.69 -9.88
N CYS A 228 -20.73 -6.94 -11.03
CA CYS A 228 -19.46 -6.29 -11.41
C CYS A 228 -19.63 -4.77 -11.55
N ARG A 229 -20.71 -4.32 -12.17
CA ARG A 229 -20.97 -2.91 -12.41
C ARG A 229 -21.21 -2.13 -11.10
N VAL A 230 -22.10 -2.60 -10.22
CA VAL A 230 -22.36 -1.90 -8.95
C VAL A 230 -21.16 -1.95 -8.02
N LEU A 231 -20.40 -3.03 -8.01
CA LEU A 231 -19.18 -3.14 -7.24
C LEU A 231 -18.12 -2.15 -7.74
N LEU A 232 -17.94 -2.00 -9.06
CA LEU A 232 -17.04 -1.00 -9.64
C LEU A 232 -17.51 0.42 -9.34
N ARG A 233 -18.81 0.72 -9.42
CA ARG A 233 -19.36 2.02 -8.99
C ARG A 233 -19.01 2.32 -7.53
N THR A 234 -19.15 1.32 -6.66
CA THR A 234 -18.80 1.46 -5.24
C THR A 234 -17.30 1.68 -5.02
N PHE A 235 -16.44 0.99 -5.80
CA PHE A 235 -14.99 1.27 -5.78
C PHE A 235 -14.66 2.69 -6.24
N VAL A 236 -15.29 3.17 -7.29
CA VAL A 236 -15.10 4.54 -7.79
C VAL A 236 -15.58 5.58 -6.78
N ALA A 237 -16.66 5.30 -6.06
CA ALA A 237 -17.20 6.20 -5.05
C ALA A 237 -16.34 6.25 -3.76
N LEU A 238 -15.91 5.09 -3.27
CA LEU A 238 -15.36 4.96 -1.92
C LEU A 238 -13.86 4.61 -1.87
N GLY A 239 -13.26 4.14 -2.96
CA GLY A 239 -11.84 3.77 -2.97
C GLY A 239 -11.44 2.67 -2.00
N ARG A 240 -12.38 1.83 -1.53
CA ARG A 240 -12.14 0.81 -0.51
C ARG A 240 -11.38 -0.40 -1.04
N ARG A 241 -10.84 -1.22 -0.14
CA ARG A 241 -10.20 -2.48 -0.53
C ARG A 241 -11.24 -3.53 -0.90
N PRO A 242 -10.96 -4.47 -1.83
CA PRO A 242 -11.91 -5.53 -2.18
C PRO A 242 -12.41 -6.33 -0.97
N SER A 243 -11.53 -6.63 -0.02
CA SER A 243 -11.91 -7.35 1.21
C SER A 243 -12.93 -6.59 2.07
N GLN A 244 -12.90 -5.26 2.05
CA GLN A 244 -13.84 -4.42 2.80
C GLN A 244 -15.22 -4.44 2.13
N LEU A 245 -15.30 -4.17 0.83
CA LEU A 245 -16.58 -4.18 0.12
C LEU A 245 -17.22 -5.57 0.13
N MET A 246 -16.44 -6.64 -0.04
CA MET A 246 -16.94 -8.01 0.06
C MET A 246 -17.33 -8.41 1.50
N GLY A 247 -17.06 -7.59 2.48
CA GLY A 247 -17.46 -7.77 3.87
C GLY A 247 -18.65 -6.92 4.30
N VAL A 248 -19.22 -6.10 3.40
CA VAL A 248 -20.43 -5.31 3.69
C VAL A 248 -21.57 -6.24 4.09
N PRO A 249 -22.23 -6.04 5.26
CA PRO A 249 -23.37 -6.86 5.68
C PRO A 249 -24.54 -6.77 4.70
N SER A 250 -25.39 -7.78 4.66
CA SER A 250 -26.56 -7.80 3.75
C SER A 250 -27.54 -6.64 3.98
N ASP A 251 -27.60 -6.12 5.20
CA ASP A 251 -28.39 -4.94 5.63
C ASP A 251 -27.55 -3.66 5.71
N GLY A 252 -26.30 -3.72 5.28
CA GLY A 252 -25.32 -2.63 5.37
C GLY A 252 -25.53 -1.48 4.38
N VAL A 253 -26.62 -1.44 3.62
CA VAL A 253 -26.96 -0.33 2.71
C VAL A 253 -28.35 0.18 3.04
N ARG A 254 -28.47 1.46 3.43
CA ARG A 254 -29.75 2.01 3.86
C ARG A 254 -29.87 3.51 3.60
N LEU A 255 -31.11 3.98 3.62
CA LEU A 255 -31.39 5.42 3.63
C LEU A 255 -30.97 6.05 4.96
N PHE A 256 -30.62 7.34 4.89
CA PHE A 256 -30.18 8.12 6.03
C PHE A 256 -30.95 9.45 6.08
N ASP A 257 -31.98 9.48 6.89
CA ASP A 257 -32.91 10.60 6.95
C ASP A 257 -32.39 11.84 7.72
N LYS A 258 -31.19 11.74 8.30
CA LYS A 258 -30.64 12.82 9.17
C LYS A 258 -29.93 13.92 8.40
N ASP A 259 -29.50 13.67 7.18
CA ASP A 259 -28.79 14.66 6.36
C ASP A 259 -29.27 14.60 4.91
N PRO A 260 -30.01 15.61 4.43
CA PRO A 260 -30.47 15.69 3.05
C PRO A 260 -29.37 15.70 2.00
N SER A 261 -28.15 16.12 2.37
CA SER A 261 -26.99 16.13 1.47
C SER A 261 -26.45 14.74 1.19
N PHE A 262 -26.72 13.77 2.11
CA PHE A 262 -26.29 12.39 2.02
C PHE A 262 -27.45 11.45 2.38
N PRO A 263 -28.39 11.25 1.44
CA PRO A 263 -29.64 10.55 1.72
C PRO A 263 -29.47 9.03 1.93
N ALA A 264 -28.30 8.48 1.66
CA ALA A 264 -28.03 7.06 1.82
C ALA A 264 -26.59 6.81 2.34
N ILE A 265 -26.44 5.70 3.05
CA ILE A 265 -25.17 5.28 3.65
C ILE A 265 -24.91 3.81 3.42
N ILE A 266 -23.64 3.44 3.40
CA ILE A 266 -23.16 2.06 3.32
C ILE A 266 -22.22 1.76 4.49
N GLU A 267 -22.43 0.62 5.14
CA GLU A 267 -21.57 0.12 6.21
C GLU A 267 -20.37 -0.62 5.62
N VAL A 268 -19.16 -0.14 5.88
CA VAL A 268 -17.95 -0.75 5.37
C VAL A 268 -17.11 -1.25 6.55
N PRO A 269 -16.79 -2.55 6.61
CA PRO A 269 -15.91 -3.09 7.64
C PRO A 269 -14.53 -2.46 7.60
N GLY A 270 -13.90 -2.27 8.76
CA GLY A 270 -12.53 -1.78 8.88
C GLY A 270 -11.52 -2.65 8.13
N ALA A 271 -10.42 -2.04 7.70
CA ALA A 271 -9.30 -2.77 7.08
C ALA A 271 -8.30 -3.26 8.14
N LYS A 272 -7.29 -4.01 7.67
CA LYS A 272 -6.14 -4.49 8.47
C LYS A 272 -5.64 -3.42 9.45
N HIS A 273 -5.38 -3.84 10.69
CA HIS A 273 -4.71 -3.04 11.74
C HIS A 273 -5.53 -1.95 12.44
N GLN A 274 -6.78 -1.74 12.13
CA GLN A 274 -7.59 -0.87 12.98
C GLN A 274 -7.87 -1.55 14.32
N ARG A 275 -7.42 -0.92 15.41
CA ARG A 275 -7.52 -1.45 16.79
C ARG A 275 -8.93 -1.83 17.23
N ASN A 276 -9.96 -1.46 16.50
CA ASN A 276 -11.36 -1.68 16.87
C ASN A 276 -12.20 -2.43 15.84
N ASN A 277 -11.66 -2.87 14.71
CA ASN A 277 -12.40 -3.56 13.62
C ASN A 277 -13.84 -3.05 13.42
N ARG A 278 -14.09 -1.77 13.77
CA ARG A 278 -15.39 -1.16 13.70
C ARG A 278 -15.75 -0.92 12.23
N ALA A 279 -16.89 -1.43 11.85
CA ALA A 279 -17.52 -1.02 10.61
C ALA A 279 -17.89 0.47 10.70
N GLU A 280 -17.63 1.21 9.63
CA GLU A 280 -17.94 2.63 9.53
C GLU A 280 -19.01 2.86 8.45
N TRP A 281 -19.89 3.82 8.73
CA TRP A 281 -20.92 4.24 7.79
C TRP A 281 -20.40 5.35 6.87
N TRP A 282 -20.49 5.11 5.57
CA TRP A 282 -20.02 6.04 4.55
C TRP A 282 -21.17 6.56 3.70
N PRO A 283 -21.24 7.87 3.45
CA PRO A 283 -22.27 8.46 2.61
C PRO A 283 -22.11 8.01 1.15
N ILE A 284 -23.23 7.71 0.51
CA ILE A 284 -23.32 7.40 -0.91
C ILE A 284 -24.41 8.23 -1.58
N THR A 285 -24.29 8.43 -2.88
CA THR A 285 -25.29 9.16 -3.66
C THR A 285 -26.58 8.35 -3.81
N THR A 286 -27.71 9.00 -3.97
CA THR A 286 -29.01 8.36 -4.24
C THR A 286 -28.93 7.43 -5.44
N SER A 287 -28.30 7.90 -6.53
CA SER A 287 -28.15 7.07 -7.75
C SER A 287 -27.34 5.79 -7.53
N LEU A 288 -26.33 5.80 -6.64
CA LEU A 288 -25.61 4.57 -6.28
C LEU A 288 -26.47 3.69 -5.37
N TYR A 289 -27.19 4.28 -4.42
CA TYR A 289 -28.13 3.57 -3.55
C TYR A 289 -29.21 2.83 -4.35
N ASP A 290 -29.87 3.53 -5.28
CA ASP A 290 -30.93 2.94 -6.10
C ASP A 290 -30.42 1.74 -6.92
N ASP A 291 -29.21 1.85 -7.48
CA ASP A 291 -28.58 0.79 -8.25
C ASP A 291 -28.18 -0.41 -7.35
N LEU A 292 -27.67 -0.15 -6.14
CA LEU A 292 -27.38 -1.17 -5.14
C LEU A 292 -28.65 -1.90 -4.70
N MET A 293 -29.75 -1.17 -4.48
CA MET A 293 -31.02 -1.78 -4.09
C MET A 293 -31.65 -2.57 -5.23
N ALA A 294 -31.56 -2.09 -6.47
CA ALA A 294 -31.98 -2.84 -7.64
C ALA A 294 -31.20 -4.16 -7.80
N PHE A 295 -29.88 -4.14 -7.49
CA PHE A 295 -29.06 -5.35 -7.44
C PHE A 295 -29.55 -6.31 -6.34
N ALA A 296 -29.78 -5.81 -5.12
CA ALA A 296 -30.18 -6.62 -3.96
C ALA A 296 -31.58 -7.26 -4.14
N GLN A 297 -32.47 -6.63 -4.91
CA GLN A 297 -33.84 -7.13 -5.19
C GLN A 297 -33.86 -8.26 -6.22
N ARG A 298 -32.79 -8.59 -6.90
CA ARG A 298 -32.75 -9.73 -7.85
C ARG A 298 -32.86 -11.03 -7.07
N SER A 299 -33.80 -11.89 -7.44
CA SER A 299 -34.20 -13.08 -6.65
C SER A 299 -33.03 -13.95 -6.21
N LYS A 300 -32.13 -14.31 -7.14
CA LYS A 300 -30.95 -15.14 -6.85
C LYS A 300 -29.90 -14.42 -5.97
N ILE A 301 -29.82 -13.10 -6.04
CA ILE A 301 -28.95 -12.29 -5.20
C ILE A 301 -29.55 -12.21 -3.80
N TYR A 302 -30.85 -11.91 -3.69
CA TYR A 302 -31.54 -11.85 -2.41
C TYR A 302 -31.42 -13.19 -1.64
N GLU A 303 -31.67 -14.32 -2.29
CA GLU A 303 -31.47 -15.65 -1.70
C GLU A 303 -30.02 -15.85 -1.20
N ALA A 304 -29.05 -15.44 -2.00
CA ALA A 304 -27.64 -15.55 -1.62
C ALA A 304 -27.28 -14.62 -0.44
N GLN A 305 -27.82 -13.40 -0.40
CA GLN A 305 -27.64 -12.46 0.70
C GLN A 305 -28.23 -13.02 2.01
N GLN A 306 -29.44 -13.56 1.96
CA GLN A 306 -30.08 -14.21 3.13
C GLN A 306 -29.28 -15.41 3.64
N LYS A 307 -28.74 -16.21 2.72
CA LYS A 307 -27.93 -17.38 3.08
C LYS A 307 -26.57 -17.04 3.68
N PHE A 308 -25.89 -16.01 3.17
CA PHE A 308 -24.48 -15.74 3.49
C PHE A 308 -24.27 -14.50 4.35
N GLY A 309 -25.25 -13.63 4.52
CA GLY A 309 -25.17 -12.44 5.35
C GLY A 309 -24.32 -11.29 4.78
N TYR A 310 -23.93 -11.34 3.51
CA TYR A 310 -23.13 -10.29 2.84
C TYR A 310 -23.94 -9.62 1.73
N PHE A 311 -23.71 -8.32 1.53
CA PHE A 311 -24.37 -7.54 0.49
C PHE A 311 -23.84 -7.90 -0.92
N PHE A 312 -22.53 -7.89 -1.10
CA PHE A 312 -21.89 -8.21 -2.38
C PHE A 312 -21.68 -9.71 -2.51
N VAL A 313 -22.69 -10.40 -2.99
CA VAL A 313 -22.68 -11.84 -3.28
C VAL A 313 -22.92 -12.10 -4.75
N THR A 314 -22.44 -13.25 -5.24
CA THR A 314 -22.80 -13.74 -6.58
C THR A 314 -23.94 -14.76 -6.46
N PRO A 315 -24.71 -15.00 -7.53
CA PRO A 315 -25.76 -16.03 -7.52
C PRO A 315 -25.25 -17.36 -7.01
N ILE A 316 -26.09 -18.06 -6.26
CA ILE A 316 -25.77 -19.41 -5.79
C ILE A 316 -25.69 -20.34 -7.00
N THR A 317 -24.54 -21.01 -7.15
CA THR A 317 -24.34 -22.10 -8.11
C THR A 317 -24.04 -23.38 -7.36
N CYS A 318 -24.17 -24.53 -8.02
CA CYS A 318 -23.83 -25.83 -7.43
C CYS A 318 -22.40 -25.91 -6.86
N ASN A 319 -21.48 -25.05 -7.35
CA ASN A 319 -20.09 -24.92 -6.90
C ASN A 319 -19.86 -23.72 -5.96
N SER A 320 -20.94 -23.09 -5.45
CA SER A 320 -20.82 -21.95 -4.53
C SER A 320 -20.08 -22.35 -3.26
N ARG A 321 -19.11 -21.53 -2.87
CA ARG A 321 -18.36 -21.76 -1.65
C ARG A 321 -19.24 -21.56 -0.42
N PRO A 322 -19.00 -22.27 0.68
CA PRO A 322 -19.84 -22.19 1.89
C PRO A 322 -20.02 -20.77 2.46
N THR A 323 -19.02 -19.90 2.28
CA THR A 323 -19.03 -18.55 2.85
C THR A 323 -19.74 -17.50 2.00
N GLY A 324 -20.12 -17.81 0.75
CA GLY A 324 -20.71 -16.83 -0.20
C GLY A 324 -19.80 -15.64 -0.55
N ARG A 325 -18.79 -15.36 0.28
CA ARG A 325 -17.84 -14.28 0.12
C ARG A 325 -16.75 -14.66 -0.89
N ARG A 326 -16.48 -13.78 -1.86
CA ARG A 326 -15.41 -13.98 -2.85
C ARG A 326 -14.11 -13.40 -2.33
N SER A 327 -12.99 -14.08 -2.60
CA SER A 327 -11.65 -13.54 -2.30
C SER A 327 -11.32 -12.35 -3.18
N SER A 328 -10.43 -11.47 -2.71
CA SER A 328 -9.98 -10.30 -3.47
C SER A 328 -9.41 -10.66 -4.85
N LEU A 329 -8.75 -11.81 -4.99
CA LEU A 329 -8.21 -12.29 -6.27
C LEU A 329 -9.32 -12.67 -7.24
N VAL A 330 -10.34 -13.39 -6.77
CA VAL A 330 -11.50 -13.78 -7.60
C VAL A 330 -12.28 -12.54 -8.04
N VAL A 331 -12.50 -11.59 -7.13
CA VAL A 331 -13.15 -10.31 -7.44
C VAL A 331 -12.36 -9.55 -8.50
N ALA A 332 -11.04 -9.41 -8.32
CA ALA A 332 -10.19 -8.72 -9.29
C ALA A 332 -10.25 -9.37 -10.69
N ALA A 333 -10.25 -10.71 -10.76
CA ALA A 333 -10.38 -11.43 -12.02
C ALA A 333 -11.74 -11.21 -12.68
N MET A 334 -12.85 -11.29 -11.92
CA MET A 334 -14.20 -11.04 -12.42
C MET A 334 -14.36 -9.62 -12.97
N LEU A 335 -13.85 -8.63 -12.24
CA LEU A 335 -13.91 -7.22 -12.67
C LEU A 335 -13.07 -6.99 -13.93
N SER A 336 -11.87 -7.58 -14.00
CA SER A 336 -10.99 -7.48 -15.18
C SER A 336 -11.65 -8.10 -16.42
N GLU A 337 -12.28 -9.27 -16.27
CA GLU A 337 -13.02 -9.92 -17.35
C GLU A 337 -14.23 -9.07 -17.80
N TRP A 338 -15.00 -8.54 -16.85
CA TRP A 338 -16.13 -7.67 -17.15
C TRP A 338 -15.69 -6.42 -17.92
N ILE A 339 -14.64 -5.71 -17.44
CA ILE A 339 -14.07 -4.54 -18.11
C ILE A 339 -13.59 -4.88 -19.52
N GLY A 340 -12.93 -6.03 -19.71
CA GLY A 340 -12.48 -6.49 -21.02
C GLY A 340 -13.65 -6.66 -22.00
N ARG A 341 -14.80 -7.18 -21.54
CA ARG A 341 -16.02 -7.32 -22.37
C ARG A 341 -16.66 -5.97 -22.72
N GLN A 342 -16.50 -4.93 -21.90
CA GLN A 342 -17.01 -3.58 -22.19
C GLN A 342 -16.23 -2.86 -23.28
N ASN A 343 -15.05 -3.36 -23.66
CA ASN A 343 -14.18 -2.78 -24.68
C ASN A 343 -13.92 -1.28 -24.49
N ILE A 344 -13.68 -0.86 -23.26
CA ILE A 344 -13.39 0.53 -22.89
C ILE A 344 -11.99 0.88 -23.37
N ILE A 345 -11.86 1.89 -24.22
CA ILE A 345 -10.56 2.38 -24.70
C ILE A 345 -10.10 3.56 -23.86
N SER A 346 -8.85 3.51 -23.38
CA SER A 346 -8.23 4.62 -22.67
C SER A 346 -7.97 5.79 -23.63
N PRO A 347 -8.51 7.00 -23.37
CA PRO A 347 -8.21 8.19 -24.19
C PRO A 347 -6.72 8.59 -24.13
N ARG A 348 -5.98 8.10 -23.13
CA ARG A 348 -4.57 8.41 -22.94
C ARG A 348 -3.64 7.51 -23.73
N THR A 349 -3.97 6.23 -23.87
CA THR A 349 -3.07 5.23 -24.45
C THR A 349 -3.60 4.62 -25.75
N GLU A 350 -4.85 4.92 -26.13
CA GLU A 350 -5.57 4.33 -27.27
C GLU A 350 -5.63 2.79 -27.22
N ARG A 351 -5.45 2.21 -26.04
CA ARG A 351 -5.49 0.77 -25.75
C ARG A 351 -6.63 0.46 -24.80
N PRO A 352 -7.01 -0.83 -24.65
CA PRO A 352 -8.00 -1.24 -23.66
C PRO A 352 -7.64 -0.73 -22.26
N LEU A 353 -8.62 -0.11 -21.59
CA LEU A 353 -8.43 0.49 -20.27
C LEU A 353 -8.21 -0.60 -19.22
N HIS A 354 -7.03 -0.60 -18.63
CA HIS A 354 -6.73 -1.51 -17.53
C HIS A 354 -7.31 -0.96 -16.21
N VAL A 355 -8.28 -1.65 -15.61
CA VAL A 355 -8.93 -1.23 -14.36
C VAL A 355 -8.74 -2.29 -13.29
N THR A 356 -8.21 -1.89 -12.15
CA THR A 356 -8.07 -2.74 -10.96
C THR A 356 -8.59 -2.00 -9.72
N PRO A 357 -9.07 -2.71 -8.68
CA PRO A 357 -9.47 -2.07 -7.43
C PRO A 357 -8.38 -1.18 -6.81
N THR A 358 -7.12 -1.59 -6.90
CA THR A 358 -5.97 -0.79 -6.43
C THR A 358 -5.85 0.50 -7.22
N ARG A 359 -5.97 0.45 -8.54
CA ARG A 359 -5.93 1.61 -9.42
C ARG A 359 -7.07 2.58 -9.14
N LEU A 360 -8.29 2.06 -8.92
CA LEU A 360 -9.44 2.88 -8.52
C LEU A 360 -9.22 3.57 -7.17
N ARG A 361 -8.63 2.87 -6.22
CA ARG A 361 -8.26 3.47 -4.92
C ARG A 361 -7.22 4.60 -5.07
N HIS A 362 -6.20 4.40 -5.90
CA HIS A 362 -5.25 5.46 -6.26
C HIS A 362 -5.96 6.64 -6.91
N THR A 363 -6.94 6.38 -7.78
CA THR A 363 -7.74 7.42 -8.44
C THR A 363 -8.53 8.26 -7.45
N VAL A 364 -9.24 7.62 -6.49
CA VAL A 364 -9.98 8.34 -5.46
C VAL A 364 -9.05 9.20 -4.61
N ALA A 365 -7.91 8.65 -4.16
CA ALA A 365 -6.91 9.39 -3.39
C ALA A 365 -6.38 10.61 -4.14
N THR A 366 -6.03 10.43 -5.42
CA THR A 366 -5.52 11.52 -6.27
C THR A 366 -6.60 12.57 -6.53
N GLN A 367 -7.87 12.17 -6.71
CA GLN A 367 -8.98 13.12 -6.85
C GLN A 367 -9.22 13.93 -5.57
N MET A 368 -9.12 13.32 -4.39
CA MET A 368 -9.18 14.05 -3.12
C MET A 368 -8.03 15.06 -3.00
N ALA A 369 -6.80 14.64 -3.32
CA ALA A 369 -5.64 15.52 -3.33
C ALA A 369 -5.82 16.70 -4.31
N ARG A 370 -6.35 16.46 -5.52
CA ARG A 370 -6.69 17.51 -6.50
C ARG A 370 -7.74 18.50 -6.01
N LYS A 371 -8.69 18.04 -5.19
CA LYS A 371 -9.71 18.89 -4.56
C LYS A 371 -9.20 19.66 -3.35
N GLY A 372 -7.94 19.48 -2.96
CA GLY A 372 -7.30 20.17 -1.85
C GLY A 372 -7.64 19.62 -0.46
N TYR A 373 -8.10 18.37 -0.35
CA TYR A 373 -8.27 17.73 0.95
C TYR A 373 -6.92 17.62 1.68
N ALA A 374 -6.95 17.82 3.01
CA ALA A 374 -5.76 17.69 3.83
C ALA A 374 -5.20 16.25 3.82
N LEU A 375 -3.92 16.11 4.14
CA LEU A 375 -3.24 14.80 4.20
C LEU A 375 -3.96 13.86 5.16
N GLU A 376 -4.32 14.36 6.33
CA GLU A 376 -5.00 13.64 7.40
C GLU A 376 -6.39 13.14 6.96
N ASP A 377 -7.11 13.95 6.18
CA ASP A 377 -8.43 13.57 5.64
C ASP A 377 -8.30 12.41 4.63
N ILE A 378 -7.32 12.50 3.72
CA ILE A 378 -7.08 11.43 2.73
C ILE A 378 -6.61 10.16 3.44
N GLN A 379 -5.74 10.30 4.46
CA GLN A 379 -5.23 9.19 5.24
C GLN A 379 -6.36 8.48 6.00
N SER A 380 -7.19 9.25 6.70
CA SER A 380 -8.35 8.75 7.43
C SER A 380 -9.37 8.10 6.48
N PHE A 381 -9.72 8.79 5.39
CA PHE A 381 -10.66 8.26 4.39
C PHE A 381 -10.21 6.92 3.82
N LEU A 382 -8.93 6.77 3.50
CA LEU A 382 -8.38 5.54 2.93
C LEU A 382 -7.91 4.52 3.96
N GLU A 383 -7.96 4.84 5.25
CA GLU A 383 -7.42 3.99 6.32
C GLU A 383 -5.96 3.59 6.04
N HIS A 384 -5.09 4.58 5.83
CA HIS A 384 -3.66 4.37 5.66
C HIS A 384 -2.93 4.52 6.98
N ASP A 385 -2.08 3.53 7.33
CA ASP A 385 -1.31 3.53 8.57
C ASP A 385 -0.08 4.46 8.51
N SER A 386 0.30 4.95 7.32
CA SER A 386 1.46 5.81 7.14
C SER A 386 1.22 6.95 6.16
N ASP A 387 1.85 8.07 6.42
CA ASP A 387 1.81 9.28 5.60
C ASP A 387 2.47 9.08 4.23
N THR A 388 3.42 8.15 4.14
CA THR A 388 4.21 7.92 2.92
C THR A 388 3.34 7.63 1.70
N ALA A 389 2.25 6.86 1.88
CA ALA A 389 1.34 6.55 0.80
C ALA A 389 0.53 7.78 0.37
N VAL A 390 0.11 8.61 1.33
CA VAL A 390 -0.69 9.81 1.06
C VAL A 390 0.16 10.89 0.42
N LEU A 391 1.39 11.09 0.89
CA LEU A 391 2.35 12.01 0.29
C LEU A 391 2.56 11.75 -1.20
N SER A 392 2.57 10.47 -1.62
CA SER A 392 2.71 10.15 -3.05
C SER A 392 1.54 10.64 -3.91
N TYR A 393 0.33 10.74 -3.37
CA TYR A 393 -0.82 11.30 -4.09
C TYR A 393 -0.73 12.82 -4.21
N LEU A 394 -0.26 13.49 -3.16
CA LEU A 394 -0.01 14.94 -3.19
C LEU A 394 1.13 15.28 -4.16
N ASP A 395 2.21 14.50 -4.17
CA ASP A 395 3.32 14.65 -5.11
C ASP A 395 2.86 14.45 -6.57
N ALA A 396 2.00 13.45 -6.81
CA ALA A 396 1.45 13.19 -8.14
C ALA A 396 0.62 14.38 -8.66
N VAL A 397 -0.20 14.99 -7.80
CA VAL A 397 -1.00 16.17 -8.16
C VAL A 397 -0.11 17.39 -8.36
N GLY A 398 0.88 17.58 -7.51
CA GLY A 398 1.86 18.66 -7.65
C GLY A 398 2.58 18.60 -8.99
N SER A 399 3.05 17.41 -9.39
CA SER A 399 3.73 17.21 -10.67
C SER A 399 2.83 17.40 -11.89
N ASP A 400 1.54 17.08 -11.79
CA ASP A 400 0.55 17.26 -12.86
C ASP A 400 0.15 18.73 -13.06
N LEU A 401 0.10 19.51 -11.99
CA LEU A 401 -0.24 20.94 -12.02
C LEU A 401 0.93 21.85 -12.38
N ALA A 402 2.17 21.43 -12.12
CA ALA A 402 3.36 22.24 -12.34
C ALA A 402 3.44 22.80 -13.80
N PRO A 403 3.24 22.00 -14.89
CA PRO A 403 3.30 22.53 -16.25
C PRO A 403 2.17 23.53 -16.58
N ALA A 404 1.02 23.42 -15.91
CA ALA A 404 -0.08 24.38 -16.09
C ALA A 404 0.22 25.69 -15.36
N LEU A 405 0.79 25.60 -14.17
CA LEU A 405 1.25 26.76 -13.39
C LEU A 405 2.40 27.48 -14.11
N ASP A 406 3.34 26.74 -14.69
CA ASP A 406 4.44 27.29 -15.48
C ASP A 406 3.91 28.10 -16.68
N ARG A 407 2.97 27.53 -17.46
CA ARG A 407 2.33 28.27 -18.58
C ARG A 407 1.53 29.47 -18.10
N ALA A 408 0.84 29.36 -16.96
CA ALA A 408 0.11 30.48 -16.39
C ALA A 408 1.08 31.59 -15.93
N ASN A 409 2.20 31.23 -15.34
CA ASN A 409 3.25 32.18 -14.93
C ASN A 409 3.89 32.88 -16.14
N ASP A 410 4.16 32.16 -17.24
CA ASP A 410 4.70 32.76 -18.47
C ASP A 410 3.73 33.79 -19.08
N VAL A 411 2.41 33.54 -18.99
CA VAL A 411 1.37 34.47 -19.49
C VAL A 411 1.05 35.60 -18.51
N LEU A 412 1.12 35.34 -17.21
CA LEU A 412 0.76 36.28 -16.14
C LEU A 412 1.98 37.02 -15.57
N GLY A 413 3.19 36.56 -15.87
CA GLY A 413 4.43 37.14 -15.35
C GLY A 413 4.60 38.64 -15.68
N ASP A 414 4.11 39.04 -16.87
CA ASP A 414 4.08 40.45 -17.27
C ASP A 414 2.99 41.28 -16.60
N VAL A 415 1.92 40.62 -16.07
CA VAL A 415 0.76 41.30 -15.48
C VAL A 415 0.82 41.32 -13.95
N PHE A 416 1.41 40.30 -13.33
CA PHE A 416 1.42 40.10 -11.89
C PHE A 416 2.84 39.97 -11.28
N GLY A 417 3.85 40.55 -11.88
CA GLY A 417 5.26 40.52 -11.46
C GLY A 417 5.56 40.84 -9.98
N THR A 418 4.52 41.14 -9.20
CA THR A 418 4.61 41.42 -7.77
C THR A 418 3.78 40.47 -6.88
N MET A 419 2.97 39.56 -7.41
CA MET A 419 1.98 38.81 -6.61
C MET A 419 2.19 37.29 -6.46
N SER A 420 3.01 36.62 -7.25
CA SER A 420 3.11 35.16 -7.16
C SER A 420 4.51 34.65 -6.82
N ARG A 421 4.82 34.57 -5.53
CA ARG A 421 5.97 33.81 -5.01
C ARG A 421 5.68 32.30 -5.11
N VAL A 422 5.81 31.73 -6.32
CA VAL A 422 5.41 30.34 -6.58
C VAL A 422 6.50 29.36 -6.13
N PHE A 423 7.75 29.69 -6.35
CA PHE A 423 8.89 28.81 -6.06
C PHE A 423 9.63 29.22 -4.78
N PHE A 424 9.82 30.52 -4.56
CA PHE A 424 10.49 31.04 -3.38
C PHE A 424 9.47 31.42 -2.29
N ARG A 425 9.35 30.59 -1.27
CA ARG A 425 8.44 30.82 -0.12
C ARG A 425 9.11 31.49 1.07
N GLY A 426 10.41 31.74 0.99
CA GLY A 426 11.20 32.42 2.01
C GLY A 426 10.98 33.92 2.05
N ARG A 427 11.85 34.62 2.76
CA ARG A 427 11.92 36.09 2.80
C ARG A 427 13.29 36.55 2.33
N VAL A 428 13.32 37.65 1.58
CA VAL A 428 14.56 38.37 1.24
C VAL A 428 14.84 39.38 2.33
N ILE A 429 16.05 39.37 2.85
CA ILE A 429 16.49 40.26 3.94
C ILE A 429 17.91 40.82 3.67
N ASP A 430 18.21 41.94 4.28
CA ASP A 430 19.59 42.43 4.31
C ASP A 430 20.48 41.50 5.14
N ARG A 431 21.75 41.34 4.73
CA ARG A 431 22.67 40.51 5.49
C ARG A 431 22.90 41.08 6.90
N PRO A 432 22.72 40.29 7.96
CA PRO A 432 22.93 40.78 9.33
C PRO A 432 24.36 41.26 9.55
N LYS A 433 24.49 42.42 10.19
CA LYS A 433 25.80 42.93 10.65
C LYS A 433 26.21 42.11 11.88
N GLY A 434 26.99 41.02 11.70
CA GLY A 434 27.46 40.20 12.80
C GLY A 434 27.46 38.70 12.49
N ARG A 435 27.45 37.85 13.53
CA ARG A 435 27.52 36.40 13.38
C ARG A 435 26.18 35.83 12.88
N ILE A 436 26.20 35.18 11.73
CA ILE A 436 25.04 34.48 11.17
C ILE A 436 24.82 33.18 11.97
N SER A 437 23.69 33.05 12.60
CA SER A 437 23.43 31.96 13.55
C SER A 437 23.24 30.57 12.89
N LYS A 438 22.66 30.52 11.70
CA LYS A 438 22.40 29.29 10.94
C LYS A 438 22.62 29.56 9.45
N PRO A 439 23.87 29.69 9.00
CA PRO A 439 24.16 30.05 7.61
C PRO A 439 23.76 28.94 6.67
N ILE A 440 23.14 29.31 5.55
CA ILE A 440 22.89 28.45 4.41
C ILE A 440 23.88 28.81 3.33
N ALA A 441 24.86 27.95 3.12
CA ALA A 441 25.97 28.19 2.23
C ALA A 441 25.98 27.17 1.10
N VAL A 442 26.45 27.58 -0.05
CA VAL A 442 26.82 26.69 -1.16
C VAL A 442 28.01 25.84 -0.72
N PRO A 443 27.93 24.51 -0.78
CA PRO A 443 29.09 23.66 -0.55
C PRO A 443 30.12 23.85 -1.69
N ASN A 444 31.13 24.62 -1.47
CA ASN A 444 32.26 24.79 -2.41
C ASN A 444 33.57 24.56 -1.64
N PRO A 445 34.49 23.74 -2.15
CA PRO A 445 35.76 23.48 -1.49
C PRO A 445 36.61 24.76 -1.28
N ASP A 446 36.53 25.72 -2.18
CA ASP A 446 37.43 26.89 -2.17
C ASP A 446 36.83 28.15 -1.54
N LYS A 447 35.52 28.32 -1.55
CA LYS A 447 34.85 29.52 -1.04
C LYS A 447 33.41 29.21 -0.62
N ARG A 448 33.10 29.25 0.65
CA ARG A 448 31.69 29.12 1.13
C ARG A 448 30.93 30.41 0.81
N ALA A 449 30.15 30.40 -0.25
CA ALA A 449 29.21 31.47 -0.55
C ALA A 449 27.96 31.29 0.33
N ILE A 450 27.76 32.17 1.31
CA ILE A 450 26.57 32.16 2.17
C ILE A 450 25.47 32.90 1.43
N VAL A 451 24.42 32.19 1.02
CA VAL A 451 23.26 32.71 0.27
C VAL A 451 22.12 33.18 1.18
N GLY A 452 22.15 32.79 2.44
CA GLY A 452 21.09 33.14 3.39
C GLY A 452 21.29 32.50 4.74
N GLN A 453 20.25 32.54 5.56
CA GLN A 453 20.18 31.86 6.86
C GLN A 453 18.82 31.22 7.13
N CYS A 454 18.78 30.26 8.06
CA CYS A 454 17.55 29.68 8.53
C CYS A 454 16.92 30.53 9.62
N GLY A 455 15.66 30.93 9.45
CA GLY A 455 14.86 31.67 10.44
C GLY A 455 14.14 30.77 11.46
N LEU A 456 14.32 29.45 11.41
CA LEU A 456 13.68 28.53 12.36
C LEU A 456 14.41 28.57 13.72
N HIS A 457 13.68 28.71 14.81
CA HIS A 457 14.24 28.75 16.16
C HIS A 457 14.72 27.37 16.69
N GLY A 458 14.14 26.25 16.18
CA GLY A 458 14.48 24.88 16.55
C GLY A 458 15.53 24.22 15.64
N SER A 459 15.77 22.92 15.86
CA SER A 459 16.58 22.08 14.97
C SER A 459 15.77 21.73 13.72
N CYS A 460 16.41 21.72 12.54
CA CYS A 460 15.81 21.32 11.28
C CYS A 460 16.44 19.99 10.84
N PRO A 461 15.62 18.93 10.60
CA PRO A 461 16.13 17.64 10.15
C PRO A 461 16.45 17.59 8.65
N LYS A 462 16.14 18.67 7.91
CA LYS A 462 16.35 18.74 6.46
C LYS A 462 17.78 19.17 6.13
N HIS A 463 18.28 18.66 5.00
CA HIS A 463 19.59 19.07 4.51
C HIS A 463 19.61 20.57 4.19
N PRO A 464 20.56 21.35 4.72
CA PRO A 464 20.68 22.76 4.39
C PRO A 464 20.97 22.93 2.89
N PHE A 465 20.64 24.07 2.32
CA PHE A 465 20.74 24.45 0.92
C PHE A 465 19.64 23.88 0.03
N SER A 466 19.68 22.61 -0.43
CA SER A 466 18.69 22.08 -1.36
C SER A 466 17.25 22.09 -0.80
N ALA A 467 17.08 21.69 0.46
CA ALA A 467 15.76 21.71 1.10
C ALA A 467 15.29 23.14 1.44
N CYS A 468 16.22 24.06 1.67
CA CYS A 468 15.90 25.47 1.95
C CYS A 468 15.44 26.18 0.67
N LEU A 469 16.08 25.95 -0.45
CA LEU A 469 15.74 26.51 -1.75
C LEU A 469 14.50 25.84 -2.38
N ASN A 470 14.16 24.62 -1.99
CA ASN A 470 12.99 23.91 -2.47
C ASN A 470 11.70 24.31 -1.71
N GLY A 471 11.47 25.62 -1.57
CA GLY A 471 10.23 26.17 -1.04
C GLY A 471 10.09 26.21 0.48
N CYS A 472 11.21 26.29 1.23
CA CYS A 472 11.15 26.44 2.69
C CYS A 472 10.68 27.83 3.13
N PRO A 473 9.59 28.00 3.91
CA PRO A 473 9.10 29.30 4.36
C PRO A 473 10.01 29.97 5.41
N HIS A 474 10.92 29.21 6.04
CA HIS A 474 11.87 29.73 7.02
C HIS A 474 13.21 30.15 6.42
N PHE A 475 13.37 30.04 5.09
CA PHE A 475 14.57 30.48 4.43
C PHE A 475 14.61 32.00 4.33
N LEU A 476 15.65 32.60 4.87
CA LEU A 476 15.94 34.04 4.79
C LEU A 476 17.08 34.22 3.79
N PHE A 477 16.75 34.62 2.57
CA PHE A 477 17.69 34.84 1.47
C PHE A 477 18.32 36.23 1.63
N PHE A 478 19.61 36.35 1.43
CA PHE A 478 20.32 37.65 1.52
C PHE A 478 20.26 38.39 0.20
N LYS A 479 19.98 39.72 0.23
CA LYS A 479 19.98 40.56 -0.95
C LYS A 479 21.29 40.53 -1.72
N ASP A 480 22.43 40.50 -1.00
CA ASP A 480 23.77 40.43 -1.53
C ASP A 480 24.27 39.00 -1.76
N ALA A 481 23.39 38.03 -1.89
CA ALA A 481 23.75 36.63 -2.11
C ALA A 481 24.43 36.43 -3.48
N ASP A 482 25.50 35.66 -3.52
CA ASP A 482 26.12 35.24 -4.78
C ASP A 482 25.31 34.17 -5.47
N VAL A 483 24.32 34.61 -6.25
CA VAL A 483 23.40 33.74 -7.03
C VAL A 483 24.17 32.97 -8.10
N HIS A 484 25.24 33.58 -8.66
CA HIS A 484 26.05 32.95 -9.68
C HIS A 484 26.80 31.72 -9.12
N ALA A 485 27.41 31.86 -7.95
CA ALA A 485 28.04 30.72 -7.27
C ALA A 485 27.05 29.63 -6.90
N ALA A 486 25.81 29.98 -6.49
CA ALA A 486 24.76 29.02 -6.20
C ALA A 486 24.33 28.25 -7.44
N ARG A 487 24.17 28.90 -8.58
CA ARG A 487 23.84 28.28 -9.87
C ARG A 487 24.94 27.38 -10.40
N ALA A 488 26.20 27.84 -10.31
CA ALA A 488 27.35 27.03 -10.71
C ALA A 488 27.39 25.71 -9.95
N PHE A 489 27.21 25.75 -8.63
CA PHE A 489 27.11 24.53 -7.82
C PHE A 489 25.95 23.61 -8.21
N LEU A 490 24.76 24.17 -8.47
CA LEU A 490 23.60 23.38 -8.92
C LEU A 490 23.87 22.70 -10.25
N ASN A 491 24.49 23.40 -11.20
CA ASN A 491 24.84 22.83 -12.50
C ASN A 491 25.87 21.68 -12.35
N ASP A 492 26.89 21.86 -11.51
CA ASP A 492 27.87 20.80 -11.23
C ASP A 492 27.19 19.55 -10.62
N GLN A 493 26.27 19.76 -9.67
CA GLN A 493 25.49 18.66 -9.08
C GLN A 493 24.56 18.01 -10.13
N TYR A 494 23.93 18.79 -10.99
CA TYR A 494 23.08 18.28 -12.05
C TYR A 494 23.89 17.39 -13.02
N GLU A 495 25.07 17.82 -13.46
CA GLU A 495 25.92 17.04 -14.37
C GLU A 495 26.37 15.71 -13.74
N LEU A 496 26.66 15.70 -12.42
CA LEU A 496 26.96 14.46 -11.69
C LEU A 496 25.79 13.46 -11.73
N TRP A 497 24.54 13.95 -11.56
CA TRP A 497 23.35 13.09 -11.58
C TRP A 497 22.87 12.73 -12.98
N ARG A 498 23.17 13.58 -13.98
CA ARG A 498 22.84 13.33 -15.39
C ARG A 498 23.54 12.07 -15.93
N GLY A 499 24.71 11.75 -15.43
CA GLY A 499 25.46 10.52 -15.76
C GLY A 499 24.91 9.23 -15.12
N SER A 500 23.87 9.30 -14.28
CA SER A 500 23.29 8.11 -13.66
C SER A 500 22.60 7.21 -14.69
N GLU A 501 22.84 5.90 -14.65
CA GLU A 501 22.20 4.92 -15.51
C GLU A 501 20.70 4.77 -15.23
N ALA A 502 20.23 5.13 -14.03
CA ALA A 502 18.84 5.05 -13.62
C ALA A 502 18.00 6.20 -14.15
N ASN A 503 17.15 5.94 -15.14
CA ASN A 503 16.30 6.96 -15.79
C ASN A 503 15.41 7.75 -14.80
N ALA A 504 14.87 7.09 -13.78
CA ALA A 504 14.07 7.72 -12.73
C ALA A 504 14.87 8.71 -11.87
N VAL A 505 16.15 8.41 -11.61
CA VAL A 505 17.06 9.30 -10.86
C VAL A 505 17.39 10.55 -11.67
N ARG A 506 17.66 10.38 -12.98
CA ARG A 506 17.92 11.51 -13.88
C ARG A 506 16.74 12.47 -13.98
N THR A 507 15.54 11.94 -14.20
CA THR A 507 14.31 12.76 -14.32
C THR A 507 14.02 13.51 -13.03
N LYS A 508 14.12 12.82 -11.88
CA LYS A 508 13.88 13.47 -10.58
C LYS A 508 14.94 14.55 -10.28
N ALA A 509 16.20 14.27 -10.57
CA ALA A 509 17.28 15.26 -10.39
C ALA A 509 17.03 16.48 -11.27
N HIS A 510 16.67 16.30 -12.54
CA HIS A 510 16.33 17.39 -13.45
C HIS A 510 15.22 18.27 -12.87
N ASP A 511 14.12 17.67 -12.41
CA ASP A 511 12.96 18.42 -11.90
C ASP A 511 13.28 19.16 -10.60
N ASP A 512 14.01 18.52 -9.70
CA ASP A 512 14.42 19.12 -8.43
C ASP A 512 15.40 20.30 -8.65
N PHE A 513 16.38 20.15 -9.55
CA PHE A 513 17.33 21.21 -9.87
C PHE A 513 16.68 22.38 -10.60
N ALA A 514 15.77 22.10 -11.56
CA ALA A 514 15.02 23.14 -12.25
C ALA A 514 14.14 23.95 -11.28
N ARG A 515 13.53 23.31 -10.30
CA ARG A 515 12.74 23.97 -9.26
C ARG A 515 13.59 24.86 -8.37
N ILE A 516 14.77 24.38 -7.96
CA ILE A 516 15.71 25.14 -7.12
C ILE A 516 16.25 26.35 -7.88
N ASP A 517 16.58 26.20 -9.16
CA ASP A 517 17.07 27.31 -9.99
C ASP A 517 16.00 28.39 -10.17
N ARG A 518 14.73 28.00 -10.38
CA ARG A 518 13.59 28.94 -10.41
C ARG A 518 13.40 29.68 -9.09
N ALA A 519 13.53 28.98 -7.96
CA ALA A 519 13.44 29.61 -6.63
C ALA A 519 14.58 30.61 -6.39
N LEU A 520 15.79 30.31 -6.86
CA LEU A 520 16.92 31.24 -6.82
C LEU A 520 16.69 32.46 -7.71
N THR A 521 16.15 32.26 -8.93
CA THR A 521 15.79 33.34 -9.85
C THR A 521 14.77 34.26 -9.23
N GLU A 522 13.70 33.70 -8.66
CA GLU A 522 12.62 34.47 -8.01
C GLU A 522 13.14 35.23 -6.79
N ALA A 523 13.97 34.61 -5.96
CA ALA A 523 14.60 35.27 -4.81
C ALA A 523 15.52 36.44 -5.22
N ALA A 524 16.30 36.27 -6.31
CA ALA A 524 17.17 37.30 -6.87
C ALA A 524 16.35 38.50 -7.39
N HIS A 525 15.28 38.27 -8.17
CA HIS A 525 14.38 39.33 -8.64
C HIS A 525 13.73 40.10 -7.48
N ILE A 526 13.31 39.39 -6.41
CA ILE A 526 12.75 40.06 -5.23
C ILE A 526 13.82 40.90 -4.54
N ALA A 527 15.08 40.45 -4.52
CA ALA A 527 16.18 41.20 -3.94
C ALA A 527 16.45 42.50 -4.74
N GLU A 528 16.51 42.41 -6.07
CA GLU A 528 16.68 43.56 -6.95
C GLU A 528 15.53 44.57 -6.84
N ALA A 529 14.28 44.10 -6.86
CA ALA A 529 13.10 44.95 -6.74
C ALA A 529 12.93 45.63 -5.36
N SER A 530 13.63 45.15 -4.33
CA SER A 530 13.58 45.74 -2.99
C SER A 530 14.68 46.81 -2.75
N ASP A 531 15.56 47.03 -3.71
CA ASP A 531 16.59 48.09 -3.69
C ASP A 531 16.20 49.31 -4.57
N GLU A 532 15.11 49.22 -5.36
CA GLU A 532 14.41 50.32 -6.03
C GLU A 532 13.33 50.92 -5.08
#